data_a180f54fbea4f59dd0197cb275ec338c
#
_entry.id   a180f54fbea4f59dd0197cb275ec338c
#
_cell.length_a   1.000
_cell.length_b   1.000
_cell.length_c   1.000
_cell.angle_alpha   90.00
_cell.angle_beta   90.00
_cell.angle_gamma   90.00
#
_symmetry.space_group_name_H-M   'P 1'
#
loop_
_entity.id
_entity.type
_entity.pdbx_description
1 polymer ?
#
loop_
_entity_poly.entity_id
_entity_poly.type
_entity_poly.pdbx_seq_one_letter_code
_entity_poly.pdbx_strand_id
1 'polypeptide(L)'
;MNWLDTIKWDAHGLVPVIAQEQGSKDVLMFAWMNREALQLTAELKRAVYFSRSRNKLWFKGEESGHMQTVHDIRIDCDSDVVLLKVTQEGHDPGIACHTGRHSCFYQRLEGDTWQACEPVLKDPESIYK
;
A
#
# COMPACT_ATOMS: atom_id res chain seq x y z
N MET A 1 -14.90 -12.50 -20.14
CA MET A 1 -14.43 -12.72 -18.76
C MET A 1 -13.84 -11.45 -18.21
N ASN A 2 -14.21 -11.08 -17.00
CA ASN A 2 -13.68 -9.88 -16.36
C ASN A 2 -12.23 -10.15 -15.91
N TRP A 3 -11.35 -9.14 -16.02
CA TRP A 3 -9.96 -9.27 -15.62
C TRP A 3 -9.79 -9.61 -14.13
N LEU A 4 -10.78 -9.25 -13.31
CA LEU A 4 -10.79 -9.59 -11.88
C LEU A 4 -10.99 -11.09 -11.64
N ASP A 5 -11.59 -11.80 -12.62
CA ASP A 5 -11.86 -13.24 -12.49
C ASP A 5 -10.61 -14.09 -12.68
N THR A 6 -9.53 -13.53 -13.20
CA THR A 6 -8.26 -14.25 -13.42
C THR A 6 -7.38 -14.26 -12.19
N ILE A 7 -7.73 -13.45 -11.17
CA ILE A 7 -6.95 -13.36 -9.94
C ILE A 7 -7.27 -14.53 -9.03
N LYS A 8 -6.24 -15.10 -8.42
CA LYS A 8 -6.39 -16.17 -7.44
C LYS A 8 -6.65 -15.59 -6.06
N TRP A 9 -7.90 -15.25 -5.81
CA TRP A 9 -8.34 -14.76 -4.52
C TRP A 9 -8.18 -15.87 -3.47
N ASP A 10 -7.79 -15.51 -2.25
CA ASP A 10 -7.64 -16.49 -1.18
C ASP A 10 -9.01 -16.95 -0.64
N ALA A 11 -9.00 -17.78 0.40
CA ALA A 11 -10.23 -18.34 0.98
C ALA A 11 -11.17 -17.26 1.54
N HIS A 12 -10.64 -16.06 1.82
CA HIS A 12 -11.41 -14.92 2.33
C HIS A 12 -11.75 -13.90 1.25
N GLY A 13 -11.44 -14.20 -0.01
CA GLY A 13 -11.68 -13.28 -1.13
C GLY A 13 -10.69 -12.15 -1.17
N LEU A 14 -9.47 -12.33 -0.67
CA LEU A 14 -8.44 -11.30 -0.61
C LEU A 14 -7.23 -11.67 -1.47
N VAL A 15 -6.52 -10.65 -1.91
CA VAL A 15 -5.24 -10.77 -2.59
C VAL A 15 -4.24 -9.83 -1.92
N PRO A 16 -2.99 -10.27 -1.68
CA PRO A 16 -1.96 -9.39 -1.15
C PRO A 16 -1.51 -8.37 -2.20
N VAL A 17 -1.13 -7.19 -1.72
CA VAL A 17 -0.76 -6.06 -2.58
C VAL A 17 0.51 -5.42 -2.05
N ILE A 18 1.46 -5.18 -2.95
CA ILE A 18 2.68 -4.43 -2.66
C ILE A 18 2.56 -3.08 -3.35
N ALA A 19 2.78 -1.98 -2.61
CA ALA A 19 2.84 -0.64 -3.19
C ALA A 19 4.31 -0.22 -3.30
N GLN A 20 4.72 0.12 -4.51
CA GLN A 20 6.08 0.54 -4.85
C GLN A 20 6.05 1.96 -5.39
N GLU A 21 6.97 2.80 -4.92
CA GLU A 21 7.06 4.17 -5.41
C GLU A 21 7.58 4.19 -6.86
N GLN A 22 6.88 4.90 -7.73
CA GLN A 22 7.16 4.92 -9.16
C GLN A 22 8.56 5.46 -9.46
N GLY A 23 8.95 6.56 -8.83
CA GLY A 23 10.22 7.22 -9.12
C GLY A 23 11.42 6.50 -8.53
N SER A 24 11.39 6.24 -7.24
CA SER A 24 12.54 5.67 -6.51
C SER A 24 12.64 4.16 -6.61
N LYS A 25 11.54 3.49 -6.92
CA LYS A 25 11.39 2.02 -6.87
C LYS A 25 11.38 1.47 -5.43
N ASP A 26 11.28 2.34 -4.44
CA ASP A 26 11.18 1.89 -3.05
C ASP A 26 9.88 1.16 -2.80
N VAL A 27 9.95 0.05 -2.07
CA VAL A 27 8.75 -0.64 -1.60
C VAL A 27 8.21 0.14 -0.41
N LEU A 28 6.97 0.61 -0.54
CA LEU A 28 6.37 1.49 0.47
C LEU A 28 5.61 0.72 1.53
N MET A 29 4.80 -0.25 1.12
CA MET A 29 3.93 -0.98 2.04
C MET A 29 3.40 -2.26 1.44
N PHE A 30 2.83 -3.09 2.30
CA PHE A 30 2.12 -4.31 1.97
C PHE A 30 0.71 -4.21 2.57
N ALA A 31 -0.29 -4.61 1.82
CA ALA A 31 -1.68 -4.58 2.29
C ALA A 31 -2.50 -5.66 1.57
N TRP A 32 -3.82 -5.59 1.71
CA TRP A 32 -4.75 -6.54 1.13
C TRP A 32 -5.82 -5.80 0.35
N MET A 33 -6.37 -6.48 -0.67
CA MET A 33 -7.52 -5.99 -1.42
C MET A 33 -8.53 -7.11 -1.58
N ASN A 34 -9.82 -6.77 -1.46
CA ASN A 34 -10.87 -7.62 -1.96
C ASN A 34 -11.17 -7.20 -3.40
N ARG A 35 -12.11 -7.88 -4.05
CA ARG A 35 -12.47 -7.60 -5.44
C ARG A 35 -12.91 -6.15 -5.64
N GLU A 36 -13.74 -5.62 -4.74
CA GLU A 36 -14.20 -4.24 -4.81
C GLU A 36 -13.06 -3.23 -4.67
N ALA A 37 -12.14 -3.47 -3.74
CA ALA A 37 -10.98 -2.59 -3.53
C ALA A 37 -10.13 -2.50 -4.80
N LEU A 38 -9.83 -3.62 -5.42
CA LEU A 38 -9.00 -3.65 -6.62
C LEU A 38 -9.72 -2.99 -7.80
N GLN A 39 -11.02 -3.25 -7.95
CA GLN A 39 -11.81 -2.61 -9.00
C GLN A 39 -11.83 -1.09 -8.84
N LEU A 40 -12.06 -0.60 -7.62
CA LEU A 40 -12.04 0.84 -7.33
C LEU A 40 -10.67 1.45 -7.56
N THR A 41 -9.61 0.75 -7.19
CA THR A 41 -8.24 1.21 -7.43
C THR A 41 -8.00 1.43 -8.93
N ALA A 42 -8.43 0.49 -9.75
CA ALA A 42 -8.28 0.59 -11.21
C ALA A 42 -9.11 1.74 -11.80
N GLU A 43 -10.33 1.92 -11.31
CA GLU A 43 -11.23 2.97 -11.80
C GLU A 43 -10.80 4.35 -11.38
N LEU A 44 -10.44 4.52 -10.11
CA LEU A 44 -10.13 5.82 -9.52
C LEU A 44 -8.68 6.25 -9.74
N LYS A 45 -7.80 5.33 -10.10
CA LYS A 45 -6.35 5.56 -10.15
C LYS A 45 -5.82 6.04 -8.79
N ARG A 46 -6.43 5.56 -7.74
CA ARG A 46 -6.10 5.87 -6.35
C ARG A 46 -6.15 4.57 -5.56
N ALA A 47 -5.17 4.32 -4.69
CA ALA A 47 -5.09 3.07 -3.96
C ALA A 47 -6.21 2.94 -2.92
N VAL A 48 -6.98 1.87 -3.04
CA VAL A 48 -8.03 1.47 -2.11
C VAL A 48 -7.70 0.06 -1.66
N TYR A 49 -7.58 -0.11 -0.36
CA TYR A 49 -7.23 -1.41 0.24
C TYR A 49 -8.39 -1.97 1.02
N PHE A 50 -8.25 -3.20 1.49
CA PHE A 50 -9.22 -3.83 2.38
C PHE A 50 -8.58 -4.04 3.73
N SER A 51 -9.17 -3.46 4.78
CA SER A 51 -8.69 -3.64 6.15
C SER A 51 -9.25 -4.92 6.72
N ARG A 52 -8.38 -5.92 6.97
CA ARG A 52 -8.80 -7.21 7.54
C ARG A 52 -9.30 -7.05 8.98
N SER A 53 -8.66 -6.19 9.76
CA SER A 53 -9.03 -5.99 11.16
C SER A 53 -10.37 -5.28 11.32
N ARG A 54 -10.69 -4.36 10.40
CA ARG A 54 -11.95 -3.60 10.43
C ARG A 54 -13.02 -4.20 9.50
N ASN A 55 -12.63 -5.15 8.67
CA ASN A 55 -13.50 -5.81 7.69
C ASN A 55 -14.22 -4.81 6.80
N LYS A 56 -13.48 -3.83 6.26
CA LYS A 56 -14.05 -2.80 5.38
C LYS A 56 -13.00 -2.23 4.43
N LEU A 57 -13.46 -1.53 3.40
CA LEU A 57 -12.60 -0.81 2.47
C LEU A 57 -11.85 0.31 3.20
N TRP A 58 -10.62 0.55 2.75
CA TRP A 58 -9.78 1.59 3.30
C TRP A 58 -9.17 2.38 2.13
N PHE A 59 -9.61 3.64 1.98
CA PHE A 59 -9.06 4.54 0.98
C PHE A 59 -7.77 5.13 1.54
N LYS A 60 -6.64 4.77 0.96
CA LYS A 60 -5.33 5.22 1.47
C LYS A 60 -5.30 6.74 1.50
N GLY A 61 -5.03 7.30 2.68
CA GLY A 61 -4.92 8.75 2.85
C GLY A 61 -6.22 9.48 3.12
N GLU A 62 -7.34 8.78 3.33
CA GLU A 62 -8.62 9.45 3.59
C GLU A 62 -8.61 10.28 4.88
N GLU A 63 -7.79 9.88 5.87
CA GLU A 63 -7.65 10.62 7.12
C GLU A 63 -6.37 11.47 7.15
N SER A 64 -5.26 10.91 6.67
CA SER A 64 -3.95 11.56 6.75
C SER A 64 -3.67 12.54 5.61
N GLY A 65 -4.40 12.44 4.50
CA GLY A 65 -4.09 13.19 3.27
C GLY A 65 -2.96 12.57 2.46
N HIS A 66 -2.34 11.49 2.93
CA HIS A 66 -1.23 10.82 2.26
C HIS A 66 -1.74 9.75 1.30
N MET A 67 -2.42 10.20 0.25
CA MET A 67 -3.01 9.32 -0.77
C MET A 67 -1.93 8.71 -1.65
N GLN A 68 -2.31 7.68 -2.39
CA GLN A 68 -1.45 7.07 -3.40
C GLN A 68 -2.14 7.18 -4.76
N THR A 69 -1.49 7.91 -5.68
CA THR A 69 -1.91 7.97 -7.08
C THR A 69 -1.32 6.78 -7.80
N VAL A 70 -2.16 5.97 -8.44
CA VAL A 70 -1.75 4.72 -9.07
C VAL A 70 -1.44 4.94 -10.53
N HIS A 71 -0.23 4.59 -10.94
CA HIS A 71 0.24 4.73 -12.33
C HIS A 71 0.20 3.40 -13.08
N ASP A 72 0.37 2.29 -12.39
CA ASP A 72 0.46 0.98 -13.01
C ASP A 72 -0.01 -0.08 -12.02
N ILE A 73 -0.72 -1.08 -12.52
CA ILE A 73 -1.20 -2.21 -11.73
C ILE A 73 -0.70 -3.48 -12.42
N ARG A 74 0.04 -4.28 -11.69
CA ARG A 74 0.61 -5.52 -12.19
C ARG A 74 0.16 -6.70 -11.34
N ILE A 75 0.08 -7.86 -11.98
CA ILE A 75 -0.17 -9.14 -11.30
C ILE A 75 1.07 -10.00 -11.50
N ASP A 76 1.41 -10.81 -10.51
CA ASP A 76 2.58 -11.68 -10.65
C ASP A 76 2.29 -12.90 -11.52
N CYS A 77 3.31 -13.73 -11.74
CA CYS A 77 3.26 -14.80 -12.76
C CYS A 77 2.21 -15.87 -12.47
N ASP A 78 1.83 -16.08 -11.22
CA ASP A 78 0.80 -17.05 -10.85
C ASP A 78 -0.50 -16.40 -10.37
N SER A 79 -0.65 -15.09 -10.57
CA SER A 79 -1.88 -14.33 -10.39
C SER A 79 -2.38 -14.27 -8.94
N ASP A 80 -1.48 -14.27 -7.98
CA ASP A 80 -1.83 -14.26 -6.55
C ASP A 80 -1.20 -13.12 -5.74
N VAL A 81 -0.49 -12.17 -6.37
CA VAL A 81 0.02 -10.95 -5.73
C VAL A 81 -0.09 -9.78 -6.69
N VAL A 82 -0.64 -8.67 -6.22
CA VAL A 82 -0.76 -7.44 -7.00
C VAL A 82 0.38 -6.50 -6.64
N LEU A 83 0.93 -5.82 -7.66
CA LEU A 83 1.90 -4.76 -7.47
C LEU A 83 1.32 -3.47 -8.02
N LEU A 84 1.29 -2.43 -7.18
CA LEU A 84 0.92 -1.08 -7.59
C LEU A 84 2.17 -0.24 -7.72
N LYS A 85 2.29 0.51 -8.82
CA LYS A 85 3.29 1.56 -8.97
C LYS A 85 2.60 2.89 -8.66
N VAL A 86 3.05 3.60 -7.63
CA VAL A 86 2.32 4.75 -7.10
C VAL A 86 3.20 5.97 -6.90
N THR A 87 2.56 7.14 -6.82
CA THR A 87 3.14 8.35 -6.21
C THR A 87 2.50 8.51 -4.84
N GLN A 88 3.34 8.58 -3.81
CA GLN A 88 2.86 8.79 -2.44
C GLN A 88 2.68 10.30 -2.23
N GLU A 89 1.41 10.74 -2.14
CA GLU A 89 1.07 12.17 -2.05
C GLU A 89 1.13 12.69 -0.62
N GLY A 90 1.05 14.00 -0.45
CA GLY A 90 0.85 14.66 0.83
C GLY A 90 2.12 15.11 1.54
N HIS A 91 3.29 14.67 1.11
CA HIS A 91 4.58 15.03 1.70
C HIS A 91 5.69 14.71 0.71
N ASP A 92 6.82 15.41 0.79
CA ASP A 92 7.99 15.13 -0.05
C ASP A 92 9.23 15.07 0.84
N PRO A 93 9.92 13.90 0.94
CA PRO A 93 9.55 12.62 0.30
C PRO A 93 8.24 12.05 0.84
N GLY A 94 7.59 11.20 0.05
CA GLY A 94 6.30 10.63 0.42
C GLY A 94 6.36 9.81 1.70
N ILE A 95 5.28 9.85 2.48
CA ILE A 95 5.16 9.11 3.74
C ILE A 95 4.03 8.08 3.60
N ALA A 96 4.38 6.81 3.47
CA ALA A 96 3.40 5.74 3.35
C ALA A 96 2.99 5.18 4.71
N CYS A 97 3.90 5.20 5.68
CA CYS A 97 3.73 4.55 6.97
C CYS A 97 3.07 5.48 8.00
N HIS A 98 2.15 4.92 8.80
CA HIS A 98 1.49 5.69 9.87
C HIS A 98 2.47 6.15 10.97
N THR A 99 3.68 5.60 11.00
CA THR A 99 4.73 6.05 11.94
C THR A 99 5.40 7.35 11.48
N GLY A 100 5.00 7.90 10.32
CA GLY A 100 5.61 9.08 9.75
C GLY A 100 6.84 8.79 8.92
N ARG A 101 7.11 7.55 8.58
CA ARG A 101 8.24 7.14 7.75
C ARG A 101 7.82 6.94 6.30
N HIS A 102 8.79 7.05 5.40
CA HIS A 102 8.59 6.87 3.96
C HIS A 102 8.04 5.47 3.65
N SER A 103 8.64 4.43 4.21
CA SER A 103 8.25 3.03 3.97
C SER A 103 7.81 2.37 5.27
N CYS A 104 6.85 1.47 5.16
CA CYS A 104 6.47 0.60 6.27
C CYS A 104 7.57 -0.41 6.60
N PHE A 105 8.49 -0.65 5.64
CA PHE A 105 9.61 -1.57 5.81
C PHE A 105 10.84 -0.82 6.31
N TYR A 106 10.74 -0.22 7.51
CA TYR A 106 11.78 0.64 8.07
C TYR A 106 12.65 -0.05 9.11
N GLN A 107 12.41 -1.31 9.41
CA GLN A 107 13.25 -2.09 10.31
C GLN A 107 14.08 -3.08 9.54
N ARG A 108 15.37 -3.13 9.86
CA ARG A 108 16.33 -4.04 9.22
C ARG A 108 16.88 -4.99 10.27
N LEU A 109 17.06 -6.25 9.89
CA LEU A 109 17.69 -7.23 10.78
C LEU A 109 19.19 -6.95 10.88
N GLU A 110 19.67 -6.70 12.08
CA GLU A 110 21.10 -6.51 12.38
C GLU A 110 21.49 -7.51 13.46
N GLY A 111 22.28 -8.53 13.06
CA GLY A 111 22.53 -9.65 13.92
C GLY A 111 21.25 -10.43 14.18
N ASP A 112 20.74 -10.36 15.40
CA ASP A 112 19.52 -11.04 15.82
C ASP A 112 18.43 -10.04 16.30
N THR A 113 18.59 -8.75 16.02
CA THR A 113 17.65 -7.71 16.46
C THR A 113 17.17 -6.88 15.29
N TRP A 114 15.94 -6.35 15.40
CA TRP A 114 15.37 -5.42 14.42
C TRP A 114 15.75 -4.00 14.80
N GLN A 115 16.32 -3.26 13.85
CA GLN A 115 16.75 -1.88 14.04
C GLN A 115 16.10 -0.97 13.01
N ALA A 116 15.58 0.18 13.45
CA ALA A 116 15.05 1.17 12.54
C ALA A 116 16.16 1.69 11.64
N CYS A 117 15.94 1.65 10.32
CA CYS A 117 16.91 2.11 9.32
C CYS A 117 16.42 3.31 8.51
N GLU A 118 15.24 3.85 8.81
CA GLU A 118 14.69 5.05 8.16
C GLU A 118 14.19 6.02 9.23
N PRO A 119 14.38 7.33 9.00
CA PRO A 119 13.97 8.35 9.96
C PRO A 119 12.46 8.60 9.91
N VAL A 120 11.93 9.13 11.00
CA VAL A 120 10.57 9.69 11.02
C VAL A 120 10.64 11.04 10.31
N LEU A 121 9.91 11.19 9.20
CA LEU A 121 9.91 12.41 8.39
C LEU A 121 8.92 13.44 8.92
N LYS A 122 7.85 12.98 9.57
CA LYS A 122 6.84 13.85 10.16
C LYS A 122 6.25 13.14 11.39
N ASP A 123 6.08 13.88 12.47
CA ASP A 123 5.51 13.35 13.70
C ASP A 123 4.11 12.80 13.41
N PRO A 124 3.83 11.53 13.76
CA PRO A 124 2.51 10.93 13.56
C PRO A 124 1.37 11.74 14.19
N GLU A 125 1.60 12.38 15.33
CA GLU A 125 0.59 13.21 15.98
C GLU A 125 0.18 14.40 15.10
N SER A 126 1.07 14.92 14.28
CA SER A 126 0.75 16.02 13.36
C SER A 126 0.09 15.54 12.08
N ILE A 127 0.14 14.24 11.77
CA ILE A 127 -0.48 13.66 10.59
C ILE A 127 -1.97 13.38 10.83
N TYR A 128 -2.30 12.86 12.02
CA TYR A 128 -3.64 12.36 12.34
C TYR A 128 -4.36 13.24 13.36
N LYS A 129 -4.25 14.53 13.20
CA LYS A 129 -4.99 15.47 14.07
C LYS A 129 -6.48 15.45 13.83
#